data_616d36545012097cf40c27bd2aff469f
#
_entry.id   616d36545012097cf40c27bd2aff469f
#
_cell.length_a   1.000
_cell.length_b   1.000
_cell.length_c   1.000
_cell.angle_alpha   90.00
_cell.angle_beta   90.00
_cell.angle_gamma   90.00
#
_symmetry.space_group_name_H-M   'P 1'
#
loop_
_entity.id
_entity.type
_entity.pdbx_description
1 polymer ?
#
loop_
_entity_poly.entity_id
_entity_poly.type
_entity_poly.pdbx_seq_one_letter_code
_entity_poly.pdbx_strand_id
1 'polypeptide(L)'
;MAEFLSQDEIDALLDIAEQGENNDNSPIEKVISKEKNYSIYDFKKPNRITADQLKAFSAMHDKMLRDFVTDLSSMLRKIVDVKLYSIEQMTYGEFILSIPQITSLNTLSIKPLEGRIVIECNPAISHKIIAELLGSGAVNTSDNIDRELTEIEIEILEHFYKMFIKNLFKTWHDVSTLNFKIESRDTNANAIQIVSDHEIVLLVVLEITIDEESGFLSICYPISYFEPLLNKIVEKIFSEGRNRKTSRKRDIKTLISGARMRVDSIMAETELTAYEIMHLKENDVIVFNKNATSSSATIYINKKEKFSAISGISNNRKAIQIRANLDREKQETLDALRTMREEREAKAKEASENIRRLLNQKDR
;
A
#
# COMPACT_ATOMS: atom_id res chain seq x y z
N MET A 1 32.48 -19.22 10.09
CA MET A 1 33.54 -19.70 9.18
C MET A 1 33.33 -18.92 7.90
N ALA A 2 34.33 -18.16 7.48
CA ALA A 2 34.27 -17.42 6.23
C ALA A 2 34.32 -18.46 5.08
N GLU A 3 33.28 -18.51 4.27
CA GLU A 3 33.28 -19.30 3.04
C GLU A 3 34.23 -18.62 2.05
N PHE A 4 35.31 -19.29 1.72
CA PHE A 4 36.20 -18.85 0.66
C PHE A 4 35.54 -19.12 -0.67
N LEU A 5 35.50 -18.11 -1.54
CA LEU A 5 35.04 -18.20 -2.91
C LEU A 5 35.79 -19.32 -3.64
N SER A 6 35.10 -20.06 -4.48
CA SER A 6 35.73 -21.08 -5.32
C SER A 6 36.60 -20.44 -6.40
N GLN A 7 37.60 -21.18 -6.91
CA GLN A 7 38.54 -20.69 -7.93
C GLN A 7 37.82 -20.25 -9.19
N ASP A 8 36.76 -20.95 -9.57
CA ASP A 8 35.91 -20.64 -10.74
C ASP A 8 35.12 -19.33 -10.56
N GLU A 9 34.73 -18.98 -9.32
CA GLU A 9 34.07 -17.71 -9.01
C GLU A 9 35.06 -16.53 -9.02
N ILE A 10 36.30 -16.76 -8.62
CA ILE A 10 37.38 -15.76 -8.69
C ILE A 10 37.75 -15.47 -10.13
N ASP A 11 37.88 -16.49 -10.99
CA ASP A 11 38.20 -16.36 -12.40
C ASP A 11 37.06 -15.64 -13.17
N ALA A 12 35.79 -15.94 -12.85
CA ALA A 12 34.64 -15.25 -13.42
C ALA A 12 34.59 -13.77 -13.03
N LEU A 13 34.99 -13.41 -11.82
CA LEU A 13 35.08 -12.02 -11.35
C LEU A 13 36.23 -11.26 -12.00
N LEU A 14 37.36 -11.93 -12.27
CA LEU A 14 38.50 -11.37 -13.00
C LEU A 14 38.17 -11.10 -14.45
N ASP A 15 37.52 -12.02 -15.14
CA ASP A 15 37.07 -11.84 -16.54
C ASP A 15 36.08 -10.66 -16.68
N ILE A 16 35.23 -10.44 -15.70
CA ILE A 16 34.30 -9.29 -15.66
C ILE A 16 35.06 -7.98 -15.39
N ALA A 17 36.09 -7.99 -14.57
CA ALA A 17 36.91 -6.82 -14.27
C ALA A 17 37.79 -6.40 -15.45
N GLU A 18 38.35 -7.34 -16.26
CA GLU A 18 39.14 -7.05 -17.44
C GLU A 18 38.33 -6.55 -18.64
N GLN A 19 37.00 -6.89 -18.69
CA GLN A 19 36.09 -6.39 -19.73
C GLN A 19 35.49 -5.01 -19.40
N GLY A 20 35.71 -4.50 -18.21
CA GLY A 20 35.07 -3.25 -17.68
C GLY A 20 35.80 -1.94 -18.03
N GLU A 21 36.97 -1.95 -18.68
CA GLU A 21 37.71 -0.69 -18.92
C GLU A 21 37.26 0.14 -20.14
N ASN A 22 36.25 -0.30 -20.91
CA ASN A 22 35.89 0.39 -22.14
C ASN A 22 34.40 0.62 -22.42
N ASN A 23 33.52 0.75 -21.41
CA ASN A 23 32.16 1.26 -21.69
C ASN A 23 31.47 1.85 -20.47
N ASP A 24 31.09 3.12 -20.53
CA ASP A 24 30.31 3.92 -19.59
C ASP A 24 28.82 3.47 -19.40
N ASN A 25 28.52 2.19 -19.58
CA ASN A 25 27.23 1.58 -19.27
C ASN A 25 27.47 0.23 -18.60
N SER A 26 27.84 0.26 -17.31
CA SER A 26 28.18 -0.96 -16.61
C SER A 26 26.96 -1.88 -16.40
N PRO A 27 27.07 -3.16 -16.84
CA PRO A 27 26.07 -4.20 -16.55
C PRO A 27 26.00 -4.59 -15.07
N ILE A 28 26.91 -4.06 -14.22
CA ILE A 28 27.05 -4.44 -12.80
C ILE A 28 25.82 -4.05 -11.98
N GLU A 29 25.16 -2.93 -12.27
CA GLU A 29 23.90 -2.56 -11.59
C GLU A 29 22.72 -3.51 -11.91
N LYS A 30 22.76 -4.23 -13.04
CA LYS A 30 21.69 -5.18 -13.39
C LYS A 30 21.88 -6.58 -12.80
N VAL A 31 23.07 -6.94 -12.36
CA VAL A 31 23.33 -8.25 -11.73
C VAL A 31 23.10 -8.18 -10.23
N ILE A 32 23.40 -7.04 -9.59
CA ILE A 32 23.17 -6.80 -8.14
C ILE A 32 21.66 -6.65 -7.84
N SER A 33 20.82 -6.26 -8.81
CA SER A 33 19.38 -6.09 -8.59
C SER A 33 18.56 -7.40 -8.70
N LYS A 34 19.19 -8.56 -8.76
CA LYS A 34 18.53 -9.88 -8.77
C LYS A 34 18.96 -10.78 -7.62
N GLU A 35 19.35 -10.22 -6.48
CA GLU A 35 19.27 -11.00 -5.25
C GLU A 35 17.80 -11.24 -4.95
N LYS A 36 17.33 -12.40 -5.41
CA LYS A 36 16.10 -12.96 -4.87
C LYS A 36 16.39 -13.22 -3.39
N ASN A 37 15.79 -12.43 -2.51
CA ASN A 37 15.77 -12.69 -1.09
C ASN A 37 15.17 -14.09 -0.84
N TYR A 38 16.02 -15.10 -0.83
CA TYR A 38 15.64 -16.43 -0.35
C TYR A 38 15.75 -16.39 1.19
N SER A 39 14.65 -16.39 1.87
CA SER A 39 14.65 -16.76 3.28
C SER A 39 14.76 -18.29 3.36
N ILE A 40 15.73 -18.77 4.10
CA ILE A 40 15.87 -20.20 4.38
C ILE A 40 14.63 -20.63 5.18
N TYR A 41 13.83 -21.53 4.61
CA TYR A 41 12.64 -22.05 5.27
C TYR A 41 13.04 -23.16 6.26
N ASP A 42 12.81 -22.93 7.56
CA ASP A 42 13.01 -23.95 8.58
C ASP A 42 11.79 -24.87 8.66
N PHE A 43 11.92 -26.08 8.14
CA PHE A 43 10.87 -27.11 8.19
C PHE A 43 10.52 -27.56 9.62
N LYS A 44 11.35 -27.27 10.63
CA LYS A 44 11.06 -27.56 12.03
C LYS A 44 10.07 -26.55 12.64
N LYS A 45 9.96 -25.36 12.04
CA LYS A 45 9.04 -24.28 12.46
C LYS A 45 8.11 -23.93 11.30
N PRO A 46 7.04 -24.71 11.07
CA PRO A 46 6.14 -24.45 9.96
C PRO A 46 5.43 -23.09 10.17
N ASN A 47 5.46 -22.25 9.16
CA ASN A 47 4.68 -21.01 9.18
C ASN A 47 3.19 -21.35 9.17
N ARG A 48 2.49 -21.13 10.28
CA ARG A 48 1.04 -21.33 10.39
C ARG A 48 0.24 -20.19 9.78
N ILE A 49 0.88 -19.01 9.63
CA ILE A 49 0.24 -17.80 9.13
C ILE A 49 0.72 -17.52 7.72
N THR A 50 -0.21 -17.27 6.81
CA THR A 50 0.11 -16.91 5.42
C THR A 50 0.61 -15.47 5.31
N ALA A 51 1.37 -15.17 4.26
CA ALA A 51 1.86 -13.81 4.00
C ALA A 51 0.72 -12.77 3.88
N ASP A 52 -0.44 -13.18 3.35
CA ASP A 52 -1.61 -12.30 3.22
C ASP A 52 -2.26 -12.04 4.59
N GLN A 53 -2.29 -13.02 5.48
CA GLN A 53 -2.75 -12.86 6.85
C GLN A 53 -1.82 -11.93 7.64
N LEU A 54 -0.49 -12.07 7.51
CA LEU A 54 0.48 -11.17 8.12
C LEU A 54 0.31 -9.73 7.62
N LYS A 55 0.17 -9.52 6.31
CA LYS A 55 -0.09 -8.18 5.73
C LYS A 55 -1.39 -7.58 6.24
N ALA A 56 -2.43 -8.38 6.34
CA ALA A 56 -3.72 -7.93 6.84
C ALA A 56 -3.63 -7.57 8.34
N PHE A 57 -2.92 -8.36 9.13
CA PHE A 57 -2.68 -8.11 10.54
C PHE A 57 -1.85 -6.84 10.77
N SER A 58 -0.80 -6.64 9.95
CA SER A 58 -0.01 -5.41 9.92
C SER A 58 -0.87 -4.18 9.63
N ALA A 59 -1.68 -4.22 8.56
CA ALA A 59 -2.54 -3.11 8.19
C ALA A 59 -3.61 -2.78 9.26
N MET A 60 -4.07 -3.77 10.02
CA MET A 60 -4.98 -3.59 11.14
C MET A 60 -4.28 -2.83 12.29
N HIS A 61 -3.05 -3.21 12.65
CA HIS A 61 -2.29 -2.55 13.70
C HIS A 61 -1.84 -1.15 13.27
N ASP A 62 -1.42 -0.93 12.03
CA ASP A 62 -1.11 0.40 11.51
C ASP A 62 -2.29 1.37 11.60
N LYS A 63 -3.52 0.88 11.44
CA LYS A 63 -4.73 1.68 11.65
C LYS A 63 -4.88 2.05 13.13
N MET A 64 -4.65 1.09 14.04
CA MET A 64 -4.69 1.30 15.49
C MET A 64 -3.68 2.35 15.95
N LEU A 65 -2.45 2.28 15.42
CA LEU A 65 -1.36 3.16 15.83
C LEU A 65 -1.67 4.63 15.62
N ARG A 66 -2.39 5.00 14.57
CA ARG A 66 -2.78 6.41 14.31
C ARG A 66 -3.66 6.99 15.40
N ASP A 67 -4.63 6.20 15.87
CA ASP A 67 -5.50 6.62 16.98
C ASP A 67 -4.72 6.62 18.30
N PHE A 68 -3.89 5.60 18.50
CA PHE A 68 -3.06 5.48 19.69
C PHE A 68 -2.03 6.61 19.83
N VAL A 69 -1.33 7.01 18.76
CA VAL A 69 -0.41 8.16 18.76
C VAL A 69 -1.13 9.44 19.22
N THR A 70 -2.35 9.65 18.72
CA THR A 70 -3.15 10.84 19.08
C THR A 70 -3.54 10.82 20.56
N ASP A 71 -4.01 9.68 21.06
CA ASP A 71 -4.40 9.50 22.45
C ASP A 71 -3.19 9.63 23.39
N LEU A 72 -2.04 9.01 23.03
CA LEU A 72 -0.80 9.03 23.81
C LEU A 72 -0.18 10.44 23.86
N SER A 73 -0.11 11.12 22.71
CA SER A 73 0.39 12.50 22.65
C SER A 73 -0.48 13.45 23.49
N SER A 74 -1.79 13.24 23.49
CA SER A 74 -2.73 14.02 24.32
C SER A 74 -2.53 13.75 25.82
N MET A 75 -2.29 12.50 26.19
CA MET A 75 -2.07 12.09 27.59
C MET A 75 -0.75 12.64 28.13
N LEU A 76 0.34 12.53 27.38
CA LEU A 76 1.67 12.99 27.79
C LEU A 76 1.90 14.49 27.53
N ARG A 77 1.03 15.14 26.74
CA ARG A 77 1.19 16.52 26.26
C ARG A 77 2.53 16.77 25.55
N LYS A 78 3.01 15.75 24.83
CA LYS A 78 4.24 15.76 24.08
C LYS A 78 4.05 15.19 22.67
N ILE A 79 5.03 15.43 21.83
CA ILE A 79 5.07 14.80 20.50
C ILE A 79 5.57 13.38 20.70
N VAL A 80 4.72 12.41 20.35
CA VAL A 80 5.04 10.99 20.40
C VAL A 80 4.93 10.42 18.99
N ASP A 81 5.90 9.62 18.59
CA ASP A 81 5.85 8.82 17.36
C ASP A 81 5.75 7.34 17.74
N VAL A 82 4.84 6.62 17.09
CA VAL A 82 4.70 5.17 17.29
C VAL A 82 4.61 4.51 15.94
N LYS A 83 5.49 3.53 15.72
CA LYS A 83 5.58 2.77 14.47
C LYS A 83 5.47 1.29 14.71
N LEU A 84 4.91 0.58 13.76
CA LEU A 84 5.00 -0.86 13.72
C LEU A 84 6.43 -1.23 13.31
N TYR A 85 7.18 -1.82 14.24
CA TYR A 85 8.58 -2.22 14.00
C TYR A 85 8.63 -3.56 13.27
N SER A 86 8.00 -4.61 13.83
CA SER A 86 7.94 -5.93 13.20
C SER A 86 6.69 -6.71 13.61
N ILE A 87 6.32 -7.69 12.79
CA ILE A 87 5.38 -8.74 13.14
C ILE A 87 6.04 -10.06 12.79
N GLU A 88 6.29 -10.87 13.80
CA GLU A 88 7.04 -12.11 13.66
C GLU A 88 6.31 -13.29 14.28
N GLN A 89 6.50 -14.45 13.69
CA GLN A 89 6.00 -15.70 14.23
C GLN A 89 7.16 -16.43 14.92
N MET A 90 6.98 -16.77 16.20
CA MET A 90 7.96 -17.49 17.02
C MET A 90 7.28 -18.42 18.01
N THR A 91 8.03 -19.19 18.78
CA THR A 91 7.49 -19.95 19.91
C THR A 91 7.33 -19.06 21.14
N TYR A 92 6.42 -19.42 22.04
CA TYR A 92 6.21 -18.67 23.28
C TYR A 92 7.49 -18.63 24.14
N GLY A 93 8.22 -19.73 24.20
CA GLY A 93 9.52 -19.77 24.90
C GLY A 93 10.56 -18.81 24.30
N GLU A 94 10.59 -18.67 22.96
CA GLU A 94 11.47 -17.67 22.30
C GLU A 94 11.04 -16.25 22.64
N PHE A 95 9.74 -15.96 22.71
CA PHE A 95 9.24 -14.66 23.15
C PHE A 95 9.70 -14.34 24.59
N ILE A 96 9.54 -15.25 25.54
CA ILE A 96 9.97 -15.05 26.92
C ILE A 96 11.49 -14.81 27.01
N LEU A 97 12.29 -15.49 26.19
CA LEU A 97 13.75 -15.29 26.11
C LEU A 97 14.15 -13.96 25.43
N SER A 98 13.27 -13.39 24.61
CA SER A 98 13.55 -12.15 23.88
C SER A 98 13.31 -10.88 24.68
N ILE A 99 12.53 -10.96 25.76
CA ILE A 99 12.19 -9.81 26.60
C ILE A 99 13.11 -9.72 27.84
N PRO A 100 13.33 -8.52 28.38
CA PRO A 100 14.10 -8.35 29.62
C PRO A 100 13.48 -9.12 30.80
N GLN A 101 14.32 -9.61 31.72
CA GLN A 101 13.82 -10.32 32.91
C GLN A 101 12.92 -9.43 33.78
N ILE A 102 13.31 -8.17 33.91
CA ILE A 102 12.53 -7.13 34.60
C ILE A 102 11.93 -6.24 33.55
N THR A 103 10.62 -6.29 33.38
CA THR A 103 9.88 -5.49 32.40
C THR A 103 8.41 -5.33 32.86
N SER A 104 7.68 -4.41 32.25
CA SER A 104 6.25 -4.24 32.57
C SER A 104 5.39 -5.17 31.74
N LEU A 105 4.78 -6.15 32.38
CA LEU A 105 3.96 -7.18 31.75
C LEU A 105 2.50 -7.11 32.20
N ASN A 106 1.59 -7.15 31.22
CA ASN A 106 0.15 -7.23 31.49
C ASN A 106 -0.44 -8.42 30.73
N THR A 107 -1.00 -9.34 31.47
CA THR A 107 -1.79 -10.44 30.90
C THR A 107 -3.23 -10.01 30.74
N LEU A 108 -3.76 -10.14 29.54
CA LEU A 108 -5.16 -9.82 29.22
C LEU A 108 -5.93 -11.08 28.89
N SER A 109 -7.09 -11.24 29.53
CA SER A 109 -8.09 -12.23 29.11
C SER A 109 -8.92 -11.71 27.95
N ILE A 110 -9.27 -12.60 27.00
CA ILE A 110 -10.04 -12.27 25.81
C ILE A 110 -11.35 -13.04 25.82
N LYS A 111 -12.45 -12.32 25.82
CA LYS A 111 -13.79 -12.93 25.69
C LYS A 111 -14.39 -12.60 24.32
N PRO A 112 -15.07 -13.56 23.63
CA PRO A 112 -15.45 -14.92 24.06
C PRO A 112 -14.44 -16.03 23.75
N LEU A 113 -13.21 -15.72 23.30
CA LEU A 113 -12.23 -16.71 22.84
C LEU A 113 -11.61 -17.58 23.95
N GLU A 114 -11.87 -17.24 25.23
CA GLU A 114 -11.29 -17.91 26.42
C GLU A 114 -9.75 -18.01 26.37
N GLY A 115 -9.12 -17.09 25.67
CA GLY A 115 -7.68 -16.99 25.49
C GLY A 115 -7.06 -15.86 26.30
N ARG A 116 -5.72 -15.85 26.31
CA ARG A 116 -4.91 -14.80 26.95
C ARG A 116 -3.91 -14.24 25.95
N ILE A 117 -3.60 -12.94 26.07
CA ILE A 117 -2.47 -12.29 25.42
C ILE A 117 -1.61 -11.59 26.46
N VAL A 118 -0.36 -11.35 26.11
CA VAL A 118 0.56 -10.56 26.94
C VAL A 118 0.91 -9.29 26.21
N ILE A 119 0.88 -8.17 26.94
CA ILE A 119 1.44 -6.90 26.50
C ILE A 119 2.67 -6.65 27.35
N GLU A 120 3.81 -6.49 26.72
CA GLU A 120 5.08 -6.15 27.35
C GLU A 120 5.45 -4.73 26.95
N CYS A 121 5.92 -3.95 27.92
CA CYS A 121 6.47 -2.63 27.69
C CYS A 121 7.88 -2.56 28.26
N ASN A 122 8.84 -2.27 27.38
CA ASN A 122 10.26 -2.18 27.75
C ASN A 122 10.48 -1.21 28.92
N PRO A 123 11.38 -1.53 29.88
CA PRO A 123 11.64 -0.71 31.07
C PRO A 123 11.96 0.76 30.74
N ALA A 124 12.78 1.02 29.71
CA ALA A 124 13.16 2.38 29.32
C ALA A 124 11.91 3.24 29.01
N ILE A 125 10.99 2.73 28.17
CA ILE A 125 9.80 3.47 27.80
C ILE A 125 8.77 3.52 28.94
N SER A 126 8.71 2.46 29.78
CA SER A 126 7.83 2.43 30.96
C SER A 126 8.22 3.53 31.95
N HIS A 127 9.50 3.64 32.30
CA HIS A 127 9.99 4.69 33.19
C HIS A 127 9.83 6.09 32.57
N LYS A 128 10.04 6.23 31.25
CA LYS A 128 9.81 7.49 30.53
C LYS A 128 8.35 7.94 30.64
N ILE A 129 7.40 7.04 30.37
CA ILE A 129 5.98 7.33 30.49
C ILE A 129 5.61 7.75 31.91
N ILE A 130 6.15 7.04 32.93
CA ILE A 130 5.91 7.38 34.35
C ILE A 130 6.46 8.77 34.66
N ALA A 131 7.71 9.07 34.25
CA ALA A 131 8.35 10.36 34.48
C ALA A 131 7.54 11.51 33.85
N GLU A 132 7.04 11.33 32.62
CA GLU A 132 6.22 12.33 31.95
C GLU A 132 4.86 12.53 32.65
N LEU A 133 4.21 11.45 33.10
CA LEU A 133 2.94 11.54 33.82
C LEU A 133 3.08 12.20 35.20
N LEU A 134 4.25 12.03 35.86
CA LEU A 134 4.57 12.72 37.12
C LEU A 134 5.05 14.17 36.91
N GLY A 135 5.25 14.60 35.67
CA GLY A 135 5.68 15.96 35.35
C GLY A 135 7.18 16.22 35.62
N SER A 136 7.97 15.17 35.77
CA SER A 136 9.41 15.25 36.08
C SER A 136 10.31 15.34 34.83
N GLY A 137 9.83 15.84 33.74
CA GLY A 137 10.36 15.94 32.35
C GLY A 137 11.87 16.03 32.06
N ALA A 138 12.74 15.87 33.05
CA ALA A 138 14.19 15.94 32.92
C ALA A 138 14.94 14.87 33.76
N VAL A 139 14.28 13.82 34.22
CA VAL A 139 14.99 12.72 34.88
C VAL A 139 15.62 11.88 33.77
N ASN A 140 16.96 11.87 33.72
CA ASN A 140 17.70 10.88 32.94
C ASN A 140 17.29 9.50 33.41
N THR A 141 16.50 8.81 32.60
CA THR A 141 15.96 7.47 32.89
C THR A 141 17.05 6.38 32.87
N SER A 142 18.26 6.74 32.45
CA SER A 142 19.40 5.81 32.33
C SER A 142 19.83 5.12 33.64
N ASP A 143 19.57 5.72 34.82
CA ASP A 143 20.07 5.21 36.08
C ASP A 143 19.11 4.21 36.79
N ASN A 144 17.90 3.97 36.27
CA ASN A 144 16.86 3.18 36.94
C ASN A 144 16.30 1.98 36.15
N ILE A 145 16.98 1.57 35.06
CA ILE A 145 16.43 0.59 34.12
C ILE A 145 16.40 -0.84 34.70
N ASP A 146 17.28 -1.15 35.67
CA ASP A 146 17.46 -2.51 36.20
C ASP A 146 16.70 -2.79 37.50
N ARG A 147 15.71 -1.98 37.86
CA ARG A 147 14.88 -2.21 39.05
C ARG A 147 13.44 -2.58 38.72
N GLU A 148 12.83 -3.35 39.57
CA GLU A 148 11.39 -3.61 39.48
C GLU A 148 10.57 -2.33 39.67
N LEU A 149 9.43 -2.24 38.99
CA LEU A 149 8.47 -1.15 39.18
C LEU A 149 7.81 -1.26 40.55
N THR A 150 7.72 -0.14 41.23
CA THR A 150 6.97 -0.05 42.49
C THR A 150 5.47 -0.14 42.24
N GLU A 151 4.69 -0.48 43.26
CA GLU A 151 3.21 -0.54 43.17
C GLU A 151 2.59 0.79 42.68
N ILE A 152 3.15 1.93 43.12
CA ILE A 152 2.70 3.26 42.67
C ILE A 152 2.99 3.47 41.17
N GLU A 153 4.15 3.05 40.69
CA GLU A 153 4.52 3.14 39.27
C GLU A 153 3.65 2.25 38.39
N ILE A 154 3.32 1.05 38.84
CA ILE A 154 2.38 0.13 38.18
C ILE A 154 0.98 0.76 38.08
N GLU A 155 0.52 1.42 39.11
CA GLU A 155 -0.80 2.09 39.12
C GLU A 155 -0.82 3.31 38.17
N ILE A 156 0.27 4.06 38.08
CA ILE A 156 0.41 5.16 37.12
C ILE A 156 0.39 4.62 35.68
N LEU A 157 1.13 3.53 35.38
CA LEU A 157 1.12 2.89 34.08
C LEU A 157 -0.24 2.28 33.70
N GLU A 158 -1.11 2.01 34.67
CA GLU A 158 -2.45 1.49 34.38
C GLU A 158 -3.23 2.41 33.44
N HIS A 159 -3.08 3.73 33.59
CA HIS A 159 -3.75 4.69 32.71
C HIS A 159 -3.30 4.53 31.24
N PHE A 160 -2.01 4.32 31.02
CA PHE A 160 -1.44 4.04 29.72
C PHE A 160 -1.98 2.73 29.13
N TYR A 161 -1.96 1.65 29.92
CA TYR A 161 -2.47 0.36 29.45
C TYR A 161 -3.98 0.37 29.19
N LYS A 162 -4.78 1.03 30.01
CA LYS A 162 -6.23 1.20 29.76
C LYS A 162 -6.49 1.92 28.43
N MET A 163 -5.72 2.97 28.16
CA MET A 163 -5.83 3.70 26.90
C MET A 163 -5.41 2.82 25.71
N PHE A 164 -4.30 2.07 25.83
CA PHE A 164 -3.84 1.15 24.81
C PHE A 164 -4.87 0.06 24.52
N ILE A 165 -5.39 -0.59 25.58
CA ILE A 165 -6.42 -1.63 25.46
C ILE A 165 -7.70 -1.10 24.83
N LYS A 166 -8.07 0.14 25.10
CA LYS A 166 -9.23 0.81 24.46
C LYS A 166 -9.03 0.93 22.95
N ASN A 167 -7.84 1.28 22.49
CA ASN A 167 -7.52 1.34 21.06
C ASN A 167 -7.46 -0.05 20.44
N LEU A 168 -6.89 -1.02 21.16
CA LEU A 168 -6.90 -2.42 20.76
C LEU A 168 -8.32 -2.97 20.61
N PHE A 169 -9.20 -2.69 21.57
CA PHE A 169 -10.61 -3.06 21.53
C PHE A 169 -11.32 -2.49 20.30
N LYS A 170 -11.16 -1.19 20.02
CA LYS A 170 -11.76 -0.55 18.83
C LYS A 170 -11.33 -1.25 17.54
N THR A 171 -10.05 -1.59 17.44
CA THR A 171 -9.47 -2.21 16.27
C THR A 171 -10.01 -3.61 16.03
N TRP A 172 -10.07 -4.42 17.08
CA TRP A 172 -10.63 -5.77 17.01
C TRP A 172 -12.15 -5.77 16.86
N HIS A 173 -12.86 -4.76 17.39
CA HIS A 173 -14.31 -4.64 17.24
C HIS A 173 -14.73 -4.56 15.77
N ASP A 174 -13.91 -4.00 14.93
CA ASP A 174 -14.11 -3.97 13.47
C ASP A 174 -14.13 -5.37 12.84
N VAL A 175 -13.44 -6.35 13.40
CA VAL A 175 -13.32 -7.73 12.90
C VAL A 175 -14.23 -8.70 13.64
N SER A 176 -14.21 -8.60 14.97
CA SER A 176 -14.98 -9.43 15.89
C SER A 176 -15.15 -8.69 17.22
N THR A 177 -16.28 -8.90 17.87
CA THR A 177 -16.55 -8.29 19.20
C THR A 177 -15.73 -8.99 20.28
N LEU A 178 -14.43 -8.67 20.34
CA LEU A 178 -13.53 -9.17 21.38
C LEU A 178 -13.50 -8.17 22.54
N ASN A 179 -13.52 -8.68 23.76
CA ASN A 179 -13.42 -7.88 24.98
C ASN A 179 -12.13 -8.25 25.71
N PHE A 180 -11.28 -7.26 25.95
CA PHE A 180 -9.98 -7.40 26.61
C PHE A 180 -10.07 -6.89 28.03
N LYS A 181 -9.66 -7.71 29.01
CA LYS A 181 -9.63 -7.34 30.42
C LYS A 181 -8.28 -7.71 31.04
N ILE A 182 -7.65 -6.80 31.74
CA ILE A 182 -6.43 -7.08 32.51
C ILE A 182 -6.75 -8.14 33.57
N GLU A 183 -6.01 -9.24 33.54
CA GLU A 183 -6.12 -10.37 34.48
C GLU A 183 -5.01 -10.29 35.54
N SER A 184 -3.74 -10.10 35.10
CA SER A 184 -2.61 -9.92 36.00
C SER A 184 -1.64 -8.86 35.47
N ARG A 185 -0.82 -8.34 36.37
CA ARG A 185 0.26 -7.41 36.12
C ARG A 185 1.50 -7.94 36.82
N ASP A 186 2.53 -8.12 36.05
CA ASP A 186 3.76 -8.74 36.53
C ASP A 186 4.97 -7.92 36.08
N THR A 187 6.05 -7.97 36.82
CA THR A 187 7.32 -7.31 36.49
C THR A 187 8.40 -8.29 36.10
N ASN A 188 8.15 -9.60 36.26
CA ASN A 188 9.09 -10.65 35.96
C ASN A 188 8.59 -11.53 34.81
N ALA A 189 9.38 -11.61 33.75
CA ALA A 189 9.05 -12.39 32.54
C ALA A 189 8.84 -13.89 32.83
N ASN A 190 9.59 -14.46 33.78
CA ASN A 190 9.51 -15.87 34.11
C ASN A 190 8.27 -16.25 34.96
N ALA A 191 7.55 -15.27 35.49
CA ALA A 191 6.34 -15.50 36.29
C ALA A 191 5.10 -15.75 35.41
N ILE A 192 5.15 -15.43 34.12
CA ILE A 192 4.00 -15.48 33.23
C ILE A 192 4.05 -16.70 32.33
N GLN A 193 3.02 -17.54 32.42
CA GLN A 193 2.77 -18.64 31.51
C GLN A 193 1.32 -18.61 31.04
N ILE A 194 1.10 -18.20 29.79
CA ILE A 194 -0.25 -18.14 29.19
C ILE A 194 -0.55 -19.34 28.29
N VAL A 195 0.50 -19.92 27.69
CA VAL A 195 0.46 -21.12 26.82
C VAL A 195 1.73 -21.95 27.03
N SER A 196 1.82 -23.09 26.36
CA SER A 196 3.03 -23.93 26.38
C SER A 196 4.20 -23.25 25.64
N ASP A 197 5.45 -23.49 26.11
CA ASP A 197 6.65 -22.89 25.52
C ASP A 197 6.84 -23.22 24.03
N HIS A 198 6.34 -24.35 23.58
CA HIS A 198 6.40 -24.78 22.17
C HIS A 198 5.26 -24.23 21.31
N GLU A 199 4.30 -23.55 21.91
CA GLU A 199 3.17 -22.99 21.17
C GLU A 199 3.62 -21.79 20.34
N ILE A 200 3.09 -21.74 19.12
CA ILE A 200 3.43 -20.67 18.18
C ILE A 200 2.61 -19.42 18.52
N VAL A 201 3.29 -18.31 18.66
CA VAL A 201 2.73 -16.99 18.91
C VAL A 201 3.07 -16.04 17.78
N LEU A 202 2.21 -15.06 17.59
CA LEU A 202 2.46 -13.91 16.72
C LEU A 202 2.86 -12.74 17.61
N LEU A 203 4.10 -12.28 17.46
CA LEU A 203 4.64 -11.15 18.18
C LEU A 203 4.49 -9.90 17.33
N VAL A 204 3.81 -8.89 17.86
CA VAL A 204 3.72 -7.54 17.26
C VAL A 204 4.59 -6.62 18.08
N VAL A 205 5.61 -6.05 17.47
CA VAL A 205 6.54 -5.12 18.12
C VAL A 205 6.27 -3.71 17.61
N LEU A 206 6.00 -2.81 18.54
CA LEU A 206 5.78 -1.39 18.29
C LEU A 206 6.96 -0.61 18.85
N GLU A 207 7.52 0.29 18.07
CA GLU A 207 8.51 1.26 18.52
C GLU A 207 7.79 2.53 18.95
N ILE A 208 8.01 2.95 20.18
CA ILE A 208 7.48 4.19 20.75
C ILE A 208 8.64 5.14 20.97
N THR A 209 8.57 6.33 20.40
CA THR A 209 9.54 7.39 20.56
C THR A 209 8.90 8.59 21.25
N ILE A 210 9.45 9.01 22.40
CA ILE A 210 9.01 10.16 23.17
C ILE A 210 10.22 11.11 23.29
N ASP A 211 10.13 12.28 22.67
CA ASP A 211 11.24 13.21 22.47
C ASP A 211 12.40 12.50 21.73
N GLU A 212 13.54 12.26 22.39
CA GLU A 212 14.73 11.59 21.81
C GLU A 212 14.88 10.13 22.30
N GLU A 213 14.06 9.68 23.24
CA GLU A 213 14.12 8.33 23.81
C GLU A 213 13.15 7.40 23.08
N SER A 214 13.65 6.24 22.66
CA SER A 214 12.85 5.21 22.01
C SER A 214 12.86 3.90 22.81
N GLY A 215 11.79 3.14 22.69
CA GLY A 215 11.69 1.80 23.28
C GLY A 215 10.55 1.02 22.64
N PHE A 216 10.40 -0.22 23.07
CA PHE A 216 9.48 -1.16 22.43
C PHE A 216 8.30 -1.49 23.35
N LEU A 217 7.16 -1.67 22.69
CA LEU A 217 5.96 -2.27 23.27
C LEU A 217 5.62 -3.49 22.42
N SER A 218 5.56 -4.65 23.05
CA SER A 218 5.36 -5.93 22.38
C SER A 218 3.99 -6.52 22.76
N ILE A 219 3.30 -7.10 21.79
CA ILE A 219 2.03 -7.80 22.01
C ILE A 219 2.19 -9.24 21.54
N CYS A 220 2.05 -10.17 22.46
CA CYS A 220 2.13 -11.60 22.19
C CYS A 220 0.73 -12.19 22.02
N TYR A 221 0.41 -12.67 20.80
CA TYR A 221 -0.85 -13.33 20.45
C TYR A 221 -0.63 -14.82 20.23
N PRO A 222 -1.09 -15.72 21.09
CA PRO A 222 -1.08 -17.14 20.80
C PRO A 222 -1.97 -17.47 19.59
N ILE A 223 -1.40 -18.11 18.57
CA ILE A 223 -2.09 -18.32 17.28
C ILE A 223 -3.33 -19.20 17.45
N SER A 224 -3.28 -20.17 18.35
CA SER A 224 -4.40 -21.10 18.63
C SER A 224 -5.73 -20.40 18.88
N TYR A 225 -5.72 -19.25 19.58
CA TYR A 225 -6.94 -18.51 19.86
C TYR A 225 -7.39 -17.63 18.69
N PHE A 226 -6.47 -17.15 17.86
CA PHE A 226 -6.75 -16.18 16.80
C PHE A 226 -6.91 -16.79 15.41
N GLU A 227 -6.53 -18.06 15.21
CA GLU A 227 -6.61 -18.75 13.91
C GLU A 227 -7.97 -18.61 13.22
N PRO A 228 -9.14 -18.78 13.92
CA PRO A 228 -10.45 -18.61 13.29
C PRO A 228 -10.75 -17.16 12.87
N LEU A 229 -10.03 -16.17 13.42
CA LEU A 229 -10.23 -14.77 13.13
C LEU A 229 -9.31 -14.25 12.02
N LEU A 230 -8.17 -14.91 11.77
CA LEU A 230 -7.20 -14.47 10.75
C LEU A 230 -7.83 -14.32 9.37
N ASN A 231 -8.64 -15.29 8.96
CA ASN A 231 -9.34 -15.22 7.67
C ASN A 231 -10.33 -14.06 7.59
N LYS A 232 -11.04 -13.76 8.70
CA LYS A 232 -11.97 -12.63 8.77
C LYS A 232 -11.25 -11.28 8.65
N ILE A 233 -10.03 -11.17 9.21
CA ILE A 233 -9.19 -9.97 9.08
C ILE A 233 -8.84 -9.75 7.60
N VAL A 234 -8.39 -10.80 6.92
CA VAL A 234 -8.04 -10.77 5.50
C VAL A 234 -9.24 -10.31 4.67
N GLU A 235 -10.38 -10.97 4.81
CA GLU A 235 -11.62 -10.62 4.09
C GLU A 235 -12.01 -9.16 4.30
N LYS A 236 -11.96 -8.67 5.53
CA LYS A 236 -12.37 -7.32 5.86
C LYS A 236 -11.45 -6.27 5.26
N ILE A 237 -10.14 -6.42 5.42
CA ILE A 237 -9.16 -5.45 4.90
C ILE A 237 -9.18 -5.41 3.38
N PHE A 238 -9.27 -6.56 2.70
CA PHE A 238 -9.40 -6.59 1.24
C PHE A 238 -10.75 -6.06 0.74
N SER A 239 -11.85 -6.27 1.49
CA SER A 239 -13.15 -5.71 1.14
C SER A 239 -13.21 -4.19 1.31
N GLU A 240 -12.63 -3.64 2.38
CA GLU A 240 -12.51 -2.19 2.58
C GLU A 240 -11.66 -1.54 1.47
N GLY A 241 -10.58 -2.18 1.05
CA GLY A 241 -9.76 -1.74 -0.08
C GLY A 241 -10.53 -1.69 -1.40
N ARG A 242 -11.41 -2.67 -1.67
CA ARG A 242 -12.29 -2.70 -2.85
C ARG A 242 -13.39 -1.64 -2.77
N ASN A 243 -14.04 -1.51 -1.63
CA ASN A 243 -15.11 -0.53 -1.42
C ASN A 243 -14.61 0.91 -1.52
N ARG A 244 -13.42 1.21 -0.98
CA ARG A 244 -12.78 2.53 -1.14
C ARG A 244 -12.48 2.87 -2.59
N LYS A 245 -12.02 1.90 -3.40
CA LYS A 245 -11.76 2.12 -4.84
C LYS A 245 -13.04 2.37 -5.63
N THR A 246 -14.13 1.66 -5.33
CA THR A 246 -15.43 1.81 -6.01
C THR A 246 -16.15 3.09 -5.59
N SER A 247 -16.12 3.46 -4.32
CA SER A 247 -16.69 4.74 -3.83
C SER A 247 -15.94 5.92 -4.46
N ARG A 248 -14.62 5.96 -4.37
CA ARG A 248 -13.80 7.01 -4.99
C ARG A 248 -14.06 7.18 -6.49
N LYS A 249 -14.24 6.08 -7.21
CA LYS A 249 -14.56 6.12 -8.65
C LYS A 249 -15.94 6.72 -8.92
N ARG A 250 -16.96 6.46 -8.07
CA ARG A 250 -18.27 7.08 -8.14
C ARG A 250 -18.22 8.57 -7.84
N ASP A 251 -17.52 8.96 -6.75
CA ASP A 251 -17.37 10.34 -6.34
C ASP A 251 -16.66 11.18 -7.41
N ILE A 252 -15.56 10.65 -7.97
CA ILE A 252 -14.84 11.28 -9.09
C ILE A 252 -15.75 11.42 -10.31
N LYS A 253 -16.54 10.39 -10.66
CA LYS A 253 -17.46 10.45 -11.79
C LYS A 253 -18.54 11.51 -11.58
N THR A 254 -19.07 11.64 -10.36
CA THR A 254 -20.06 12.67 -10.00
C THR A 254 -19.45 14.07 -10.06
N LEU A 255 -18.24 14.26 -9.55
CA LEU A 255 -17.53 15.55 -9.63
C LEU A 255 -17.24 15.96 -11.07
N ILE A 256 -16.77 15.00 -11.91
CA ILE A 256 -16.50 15.27 -13.33
C ILE A 256 -17.79 15.57 -14.10
N SER A 257 -18.90 14.89 -13.79
CA SER A 257 -20.18 15.13 -14.47
C SER A 257 -20.74 16.54 -14.25
N GLY A 258 -20.37 17.19 -13.17
CA GLY A 258 -20.72 18.58 -12.88
C GLY A 258 -19.79 19.64 -13.50
N ALA A 259 -18.67 19.23 -14.09
CA ALA A 259 -17.70 20.15 -14.67
C ALA A 259 -18.24 20.80 -15.95
N ARG A 260 -18.15 22.13 -16.01
CA ARG A 260 -18.52 22.90 -17.20
C ARG A 260 -17.35 22.97 -18.15
N MET A 261 -17.57 22.62 -19.42
CA MET A 261 -16.56 22.70 -20.46
C MET A 261 -17.03 23.63 -21.58
N ARG A 262 -16.08 24.33 -22.19
CA ARG A 262 -16.35 25.17 -23.36
C ARG A 262 -16.54 24.29 -24.59
N VAL A 263 -17.63 24.54 -25.31
CA VAL A 263 -17.97 23.85 -26.55
C VAL A 263 -18.03 24.90 -27.65
N ASP A 264 -17.16 24.77 -28.64
CA ASP A 264 -17.13 25.64 -29.81
C ASP A 264 -17.64 24.84 -31.02
N SER A 265 -18.53 25.46 -31.80
CA SER A 265 -19.04 24.88 -33.06
C SER A 265 -18.52 25.71 -34.22
N ILE A 266 -17.70 25.07 -35.04
CA ILE A 266 -17.12 25.71 -36.22
C ILE A 266 -17.89 25.21 -37.45
N MET A 267 -18.48 26.12 -38.20
CA MET A 267 -19.25 25.82 -39.39
C MET A 267 -18.40 25.78 -40.65
N ALA A 268 -17.42 26.70 -40.74
CA ALA A 268 -16.50 26.78 -41.86
C ALA A 268 -15.23 27.51 -41.46
N GLU A 269 -14.12 27.14 -42.07
CA GLU A 269 -12.80 27.78 -41.90
C GLU A 269 -12.22 28.08 -43.28
N THR A 270 -11.46 29.17 -43.41
CA THR A 270 -10.70 29.48 -44.59
C THR A 270 -9.39 30.16 -44.20
N GLU A 271 -8.36 29.99 -45.02
CA GLU A 271 -7.07 30.65 -44.84
C GLU A 271 -6.97 31.83 -45.79
N LEU A 272 -6.59 32.99 -45.27
CA LEU A 272 -6.32 34.20 -46.03
C LEU A 272 -4.86 34.62 -45.81
N THR A 273 -4.25 35.18 -46.83
CA THR A 273 -2.90 35.76 -46.69
C THR A 273 -2.95 37.04 -45.89
N ALA A 274 -1.84 37.40 -45.27
CA ALA A 274 -1.73 38.70 -44.55
C ALA A 274 -2.05 39.91 -45.44
N TYR A 275 -1.70 39.81 -46.74
CA TYR A 275 -2.02 40.82 -47.71
C TYR A 275 -3.52 40.98 -47.95
N GLU A 276 -4.25 39.88 -48.10
CA GLU A 276 -5.72 39.88 -48.27
C GLU A 276 -6.40 40.41 -47.03
N ILE A 277 -5.95 40.04 -45.81
CA ILE A 277 -6.51 40.52 -44.57
C ILE A 277 -6.35 42.06 -44.43
N MET A 278 -5.20 42.63 -44.82
CA MET A 278 -4.94 44.06 -44.76
C MET A 278 -5.73 44.90 -45.77
N HIS A 279 -6.25 44.29 -46.83
CA HIS A 279 -7.00 44.96 -47.91
C HIS A 279 -8.52 44.70 -47.83
N LEU A 280 -9.00 43.94 -46.80
CA LEU A 280 -10.44 43.70 -46.58
C LEU A 280 -11.18 45.03 -46.35
N LYS A 281 -12.30 45.21 -47.08
CA LYS A 281 -13.20 46.36 -46.95
C LYS A 281 -14.62 45.87 -46.59
N GLU A 282 -15.43 46.81 -46.12
CA GLU A 282 -16.84 46.58 -45.91
C GLU A 282 -17.51 46.13 -47.24
N ASN A 283 -18.31 45.05 -47.15
CA ASN A 283 -19.00 44.37 -48.25
C ASN A 283 -18.12 43.39 -49.08
N ASP A 284 -16.88 43.13 -48.72
CA ASP A 284 -16.08 42.08 -49.36
C ASP A 284 -16.65 40.68 -48.98
N VAL A 285 -16.57 39.76 -49.97
CA VAL A 285 -17.10 38.38 -49.79
C VAL A 285 -15.93 37.45 -49.59
N ILE A 286 -15.91 36.79 -48.39
CA ILE A 286 -14.95 35.76 -48.08
C ILE A 286 -15.54 34.39 -48.43
N VAL A 287 -14.85 33.65 -49.29
CA VAL A 287 -15.27 32.32 -49.70
C VAL A 287 -14.63 31.27 -48.85
N PHE A 288 -15.42 30.35 -48.30
CA PHE A 288 -14.95 29.21 -47.51
C PHE A 288 -14.72 28.00 -48.41
N ASN A 289 -13.55 27.34 -48.24
CA ASN A 289 -13.10 26.24 -49.12
C ASN A 289 -13.83 24.88 -48.87
N LYS A 290 -14.81 24.82 -47.99
CA LYS A 290 -15.57 23.57 -47.81
C LYS A 290 -16.79 23.59 -48.71
N ASN A 291 -17.05 22.49 -49.38
CA ASN A 291 -18.35 22.12 -49.92
C ASN A 291 -19.35 22.00 -48.76
N ALA A 292 -19.70 23.11 -48.20
CA ALA A 292 -20.72 23.21 -47.17
C ALA A 292 -22.07 22.89 -47.80
N THR A 293 -22.49 21.61 -47.79
CA THR A 293 -23.91 21.36 -47.64
C THR A 293 -24.34 22.21 -46.46
N SER A 294 -25.21 23.13 -46.69
CA SER A 294 -25.52 24.37 -45.94
C SER A 294 -25.78 24.25 -44.42
N SER A 295 -25.36 23.21 -43.75
CA SER A 295 -25.64 22.99 -42.34
C SER A 295 -24.59 22.14 -41.57
N SER A 296 -23.51 21.66 -42.19
CA SER A 296 -22.51 20.82 -41.47
C SER A 296 -21.61 21.67 -40.56
N ALA A 297 -21.43 21.25 -39.31
CA ALA A 297 -20.59 21.89 -38.32
C ALA A 297 -19.75 20.87 -37.59
N THR A 298 -18.53 21.24 -37.17
CA THR A 298 -17.68 20.42 -36.34
C THR A 298 -17.65 20.98 -34.92
N ILE A 299 -17.87 20.11 -33.93
CA ILE A 299 -17.88 20.49 -32.53
C ILE A 299 -16.54 20.20 -31.90
N TYR A 300 -15.93 21.26 -31.35
CA TYR A 300 -14.68 21.21 -30.59
C TYR A 300 -14.95 21.31 -29.09
N ILE A 301 -14.33 20.44 -28.29
CA ILE A 301 -14.32 20.51 -26.84
C ILE A 301 -12.86 20.66 -26.40
N ASN A 302 -12.54 21.78 -25.74
CA ASN A 302 -11.16 22.12 -25.36
C ASN A 302 -10.18 22.06 -26.55
N LYS A 303 -10.55 22.64 -27.70
CA LYS A 303 -9.77 22.67 -28.94
C LYS A 303 -9.54 21.30 -29.60
N LYS A 304 -10.21 20.24 -29.15
CA LYS A 304 -10.16 18.91 -29.78
C LYS A 304 -11.48 18.65 -30.51
N GLU A 305 -11.39 18.20 -31.74
CA GLU A 305 -12.50 17.78 -32.56
C GLU A 305 -13.16 16.54 -31.95
N LYS A 306 -14.46 16.58 -31.67
CA LYS A 306 -15.19 15.50 -30.97
C LYS A 306 -16.39 14.99 -31.72
N PHE A 307 -17.18 15.86 -32.31
CA PHE A 307 -18.43 15.47 -32.95
C PHE A 307 -18.61 16.18 -34.29
N SER A 308 -19.22 15.47 -35.25
CA SER A 308 -19.82 16.08 -36.42
C SER A 308 -21.28 16.43 -36.11
N ALA A 309 -21.75 17.55 -36.60
CA ALA A 309 -23.06 18.08 -36.26
C ALA A 309 -23.70 18.83 -37.43
N ILE A 310 -24.98 19.13 -37.31
CA ILE A 310 -25.78 19.96 -38.23
C ILE A 310 -26.24 21.17 -37.44
N SER A 311 -26.06 22.36 -38.00
CA SER A 311 -26.59 23.59 -37.44
C SER A 311 -28.05 23.81 -37.81
N GLY A 312 -28.84 24.35 -36.91
CA GLY A 312 -30.26 24.59 -37.10
C GLY A 312 -30.84 25.54 -36.07
N ILE A 313 -32.15 25.62 -36.02
CA ILE A 313 -32.92 26.44 -35.06
C ILE A 313 -33.84 25.53 -34.27
N SER A 314 -33.82 25.62 -32.97
CA SER A 314 -34.75 24.93 -32.07
C SER A 314 -35.29 25.93 -31.05
N ASN A 315 -36.62 25.98 -30.89
CA ASN A 315 -37.32 26.90 -29.99
C ASN A 315 -36.87 28.37 -30.15
N ASN A 316 -36.77 28.83 -31.39
CA ASN A 316 -36.32 30.17 -31.77
C ASN A 316 -34.90 30.53 -31.31
N ARG A 317 -34.04 29.51 -31.01
CA ARG A 317 -32.62 29.66 -30.64
C ARG A 317 -31.74 28.88 -31.60
N LYS A 318 -30.54 29.39 -31.85
CA LYS A 318 -29.51 28.68 -32.61
C LYS A 318 -29.20 27.37 -31.91
N ALA A 319 -29.33 26.25 -32.64
CA ALA A 319 -29.11 24.89 -32.09
C ALA A 319 -28.20 24.08 -33.01
N ILE A 320 -27.62 23.04 -32.44
CA ILE A 320 -26.74 22.11 -33.14
C ILE A 320 -27.20 20.70 -32.82
N GLN A 321 -27.41 19.91 -33.86
CA GLN A 321 -27.76 18.49 -33.75
C GLN A 321 -26.49 17.66 -33.98
N ILE A 322 -26.09 16.86 -33.00
CA ILE A 322 -24.96 15.92 -33.11
C ILE A 322 -25.36 14.78 -34.06
N ARG A 323 -24.49 14.49 -35.06
CA ARG A 323 -24.68 13.42 -36.04
C ARG A 323 -23.84 12.19 -35.73
N ALA A 324 -22.51 12.38 -35.46
CA ALA A 324 -21.59 11.31 -35.22
C ALA A 324 -20.55 11.68 -34.18
N ASN A 325 -20.01 10.68 -33.48
CA ASN A 325 -18.90 10.84 -32.54
C ASN A 325 -17.58 10.42 -33.27
N LEU A 326 -16.79 11.41 -33.62
CA LEU A 326 -15.54 11.20 -34.38
C LEU A 326 -14.46 10.40 -33.62
N ASP A 327 -14.44 10.48 -32.29
CA ASP A 327 -13.52 9.69 -31.47
C ASP A 327 -13.89 8.19 -31.51
N ARG A 328 -15.17 7.87 -31.52
CA ARG A 328 -15.66 6.49 -31.58
C ARG A 328 -15.39 5.85 -32.93
N GLU A 329 -15.61 6.56 -34.02
CA GLU A 329 -15.30 6.08 -35.36
C GLU A 329 -13.80 5.87 -35.57
N LYS A 330 -12.95 6.79 -35.04
CA LYS A 330 -11.50 6.61 -35.06
C LYS A 330 -11.03 5.41 -34.24
N GLN A 331 -11.67 5.14 -33.12
CA GLN A 331 -11.32 4.02 -32.24
C GLN A 331 -11.75 2.68 -32.86
N GLU A 332 -12.95 2.61 -33.43
CA GLU A 332 -13.44 1.42 -34.13
C GLU A 332 -12.59 1.08 -35.38
N THR A 333 -12.11 2.10 -36.11
CA THR A 333 -11.19 1.87 -37.23
C THR A 333 -9.79 1.43 -36.77
N LEU A 334 -9.29 1.96 -35.67
CA LEU A 334 -8.01 1.54 -35.08
C LEU A 334 -8.05 0.11 -34.55
N ASP A 335 -9.13 -0.28 -33.93
CA ASP A 335 -9.33 -1.64 -33.42
C ASP A 335 -9.48 -2.65 -34.57
N ALA A 336 -10.19 -2.27 -35.65
CA ALA A 336 -10.27 -3.07 -36.87
C ALA A 336 -8.90 -3.25 -37.56
N LEU A 337 -8.08 -2.20 -37.58
CA LEU A 337 -6.71 -2.29 -38.12
C LEU A 337 -5.79 -3.16 -37.26
N ARG A 338 -5.95 -3.14 -35.93
CA ARG A 338 -5.21 -4.02 -35.02
C ARG A 338 -5.57 -5.49 -35.24
N THR A 339 -6.86 -5.80 -35.31
CA THR A 339 -7.30 -7.18 -35.57
C THR A 339 -6.81 -7.71 -36.92
N MET A 340 -6.86 -6.91 -37.99
CA MET A 340 -6.29 -7.28 -39.28
C MET A 340 -4.78 -7.51 -39.26
N ARG A 341 -4.06 -6.76 -38.44
CA ARG A 341 -2.61 -6.93 -38.27
C ARG A 341 -2.29 -8.22 -37.51
N GLU A 342 -3.02 -8.50 -36.43
CA GLU A 342 -2.87 -9.74 -35.66
C GLU A 342 -3.19 -10.98 -36.50
N GLU A 343 -4.23 -10.92 -37.34
CA GLU A 343 -4.56 -12.01 -38.26
C GLU A 343 -3.46 -12.24 -39.33
N ARG A 344 -2.84 -11.16 -39.85
CA ARG A 344 -1.71 -11.27 -40.80
C ARG A 344 -0.48 -11.87 -40.11
N GLU A 345 -0.18 -11.47 -38.90
CA GLU A 345 0.95 -12.02 -38.13
C GLU A 345 0.73 -13.49 -37.77
N ALA A 346 -0.50 -13.90 -37.45
CA ALA A 346 -0.87 -15.28 -37.19
C ALA A 346 -0.70 -16.15 -38.45
N LYS A 347 -1.21 -15.70 -39.60
CA LYS A 347 -1.04 -16.38 -40.91
C LYS A 347 0.41 -16.49 -41.34
N ALA A 348 1.24 -15.46 -41.06
CA ALA A 348 2.67 -15.49 -41.38
C ALA A 348 3.42 -16.50 -40.50
N LYS A 349 3.06 -16.62 -39.21
CA LYS A 349 3.62 -17.64 -38.29
C LYS A 349 3.24 -19.05 -38.74
N GLU A 350 1.98 -19.28 -39.10
CA GLU A 350 1.50 -20.57 -39.58
C GLU A 350 2.17 -20.98 -40.88
N ALA A 351 2.36 -20.05 -41.82
CA ALA A 351 3.10 -20.29 -43.04
C ALA A 351 4.58 -20.62 -42.78
N SER A 352 5.21 -19.94 -41.82
CA SER A 352 6.61 -20.19 -41.45
C SER A 352 6.80 -21.56 -40.78
N GLU A 353 5.84 -22.00 -39.96
CA GLU A 353 5.84 -23.33 -39.36
C GLU A 353 5.61 -24.44 -40.38
N ASN A 354 4.75 -24.22 -41.36
CA ASN A 354 4.51 -25.17 -42.43
C ASN A 354 5.75 -25.32 -43.32
N ILE A 355 6.46 -24.24 -43.65
CA ILE A 355 7.72 -24.29 -44.36
C ILE A 355 8.79 -25.05 -43.56
N ARG A 356 8.87 -24.84 -42.27
CA ARG A 356 9.79 -25.58 -41.37
C ARG A 356 9.49 -27.06 -41.31
N ARG A 357 8.20 -27.47 -41.29
CA ARG A 357 7.79 -28.88 -41.33
C ARG A 357 8.15 -29.54 -42.67
N LEU A 358 7.99 -28.84 -43.79
CA LEU A 358 8.34 -29.34 -45.12
C LEU A 358 9.86 -29.49 -45.32
N LEU A 359 10.68 -28.59 -44.76
CA LEU A 359 12.14 -28.70 -44.78
C LEU A 359 12.63 -29.88 -43.96
N ASN A 360 12.08 -30.10 -42.76
CA ASN A 360 12.45 -31.25 -41.92
C ASN A 360 11.99 -32.62 -42.46
N GLN A 361 11.07 -32.67 -43.44
CA GLN A 361 10.68 -33.89 -44.13
C GLN A 361 11.58 -34.23 -45.35
N LYS A 362 12.37 -33.28 -45.87
CA LYS A 362 13.29 -33.49 -46.96
C LYS A 362 14.66 -34.01 -46.53
N ASP A 363 14.98 -33.88 -45.24
CA ASP A 363 16.24 -34.31 -44.62
C ASP A 363 16.13 -35.72 -43.97
N ARG A 364 15.04 -36.45 -44.24
CA ARG A 364 14.88 -37.88 -43.94
C ARG A 364 14.71 -38.67 -45.24
#